data_dbc951b7615ba1e8aa283aa68ba9887e
#
_entry.id   dbc951b7615ba1e8aa283aa68ba9887e
#
_cell.length_a   1.000
_cell.length_b   1.000
_cell.length_c   1.000
_cell.angle_alpha   90.00
_cell.angle_beta   90.00
_cell.angle_gamma   90.00
#
_symmetry.space_group_name_H-M   'P 1'
#
loop_
_entity.id
_entity.type
_entity.pdbx_description
1 polymer ?
#
loop_
_entity_poly.entity_id
_entity_poly.type
_entity_poly.pdbx_seq_one_letter_code
_entity_poly.pdbx_strand_id
1 'polypeptide(L)'
;MDSLPVGYSDKDLERYVDDPSHSGRTPFERDRARILHCAALRRLAAKTQVVGPSSHDFVRNRLTHTLEVAQVGRELAVALGADPDLVEAACLAHDLGHPPFGHNGERALNEEAAGIGGFEGNAQTLRLLTRLEAKTFGPDETSVGLNLTRAVLDASSKYPWPLREAAGAQGRHADGLPRAVRKFGVYDDDEPVFAWMRAGSEPRRVCVEAQIMDFADDVAYSVHDVEDGIVAGRIDLVSLALDQSLRSAVWETVRGWYAPDLTDDSLDAAYAAMAGLPSWPQTSYDGSRRHLAGLKNLTSGLISRFCQVVQARVAVSELPQPLTRYVADLPVPTQIRAEIAVLKGIAAHFVMKADDRVAVLARQRELISE
;
A
#
# COMPACT_ATOMS: atom_id res chain seq x y z
N MET A 1 11.71 -33.30 6.74
CA MET A 1 10.36 -32.68 6.75
C MET A 1 10.55 -31.33 7.38
N ASP A 2 10.48 -30.27 6.58
CA ASP A 2 10.53 -28.93 7.13
C ASP A 2 9.28 -28.74 8.01
N SER A 3 9.49 -28.31 9.25
CA SER A 3 8.37 -28.02 10.17
C SER A 3 7.51 -26.91 9.57
N LEU A 4 6.17 -27.04 9.66
CA LEU A 4 5.26 -25.98 9.29
C LEU A 4 5.65 -24.67 10.00
N PRO A 5 5.61 -23.52 9.30
CA PRO A 5 5.75 -22.22 9.98
C PRO A 5 4.72 -22.10 11.10
N VAL A 6 5.12 -21.55 12.23
CA VAL A 6 4.23 -21.46 13.41
C VAL A 6 3.01 -20.60 13.09
N GLY A 7 1.81 -21.10 13.39
CA GLY A 7 0.55 -20.41 13.16
C GLY A 7 -0.04 -20.60 11.75
N TYR A 8 0.59 -21.40 10.89
CA TYR A 8 0.09 -21.74 9.55
C TYR A 8 -0.23 -23.24 9.43
N SER A 9 -1.15 -23.57 8.54
CA SER A 9 -1.59 -24.93 8.23
C SER A 9 -1.06 -25.42 6.88
N ASP A 10 -1.17 -26.72 6.62
CA ASP A 10 -0.84 -27.28 5.29
C ASP A 10 -1.61 -26.59 4.17
N LYS A 11 -2.89 -26.19 4.44
CA LYS A 11 -3.72 -25.46 3.48
C LYS A 11 -3.13 -24.10 3.10
N ASP A 12 -2.47 -23.43 4.02
CA ASP A 12 -1.83 -22.12 3.76
C ASP A 12 -0.65 -22.27 2.80
N LEU A 13 -0.02 -23.44 2.77
CA LEU A 13 1.13 -23.77 1.91
C LEU A 13 0.71 -24.38 0.56
N GLU A 14 -0.56 -24.76 0.39
CA GLU A 14 -1.07 -25.28 -0.89
C GLU A 14 -0.86 -24.29 -2.04
N ARG A 15 -0.57 -24.84 -3.21
CA ARG A 15 -0.51 -24.12 -4.50
C ARG A 15 -1.68 -24.54 -5.36
N TYR A 16 -2.11 -23.64 -6.27
CA TYR A 16 -3.24 -23.94 -7.16
C TYR A 16 -2.97 -25.13 -8.09
N VAL A 17 -1.72 -25.28 -8.51
CA VAL A 17 -1.22 -26.47 -9.21
C VAL A 17 -0.04 -27.01 -8.44
N ASP A 18 0.05 -28.34 -8.35
CA ASP A 18 1.17 -29.00 -7.69
C ASP A 18 2.51 -28.58 -8.33
N ASP A 19 3.46 -28.22 -7.48
CA ASP A 19 4.76 -27.71 -7.89
C ASP A 19 5.82 -28.10 -6.86
N PRO A 20 6.30 -29.34 -6.95
CA PRO A 20 7.26 -29.90 -6.00
C PRO A 20 8.53 -29.07 -5.94
N SER A 21 8.95 -28.70 -4.73
CA SER A 21 10.17 -27.94 -4.51
C SER A 21 11.41 -28.81 -4.59
N HIS A 22 12.39 -28.36 -5.36
CA HIS A 22 13.74 -28.91 -5.39
C HIS A 22 14.77 -27.97 -4.72
N SER A 23 14.32 -26.91 -4.05
CA SER A 23 15.17 -25.92 -3.36
C SER A 23 15.08 -26.11 -1.84
N GLY A 24 16.17 -25.80 -1.12
CA GLY A 24 16.16 -25.76 0.34
C GLY A 24 15.45 -24.53 0.94
N ARG A 25 14.60 -23.83 0.17
CA ARG A 25 13.82 -22.67 0.61
C ARG A 25 12.48 -23.10 1.17
N THR A 26 11.99 -22.39 2.20
CA THR A 26 10.62 -22.52 2.68
C THR A 26 9.62 -22.14 1.58
N PRO A 27 8.35 -22.56 1.65
CA PRO A 27 7.31 -22.16 0.69
C PRO A 27 7.17 -20.64 0.52
N PHE A 28 7.24 -19.86 1.62
CA PHE A 28 7.10 -18.42 1.59
C PHE A 28 8.35 -17.70 1.06
N GLU A 29 9.56 -18.14 1.41
CA GLU A 29 10.80 -17.66 0.78
C GLU A 29 10.80 -17.87 -0.74
N ARG A 30 10.24 -19.00 -1.18
CA ARG A 30 10.10 -19.31 -2.60
C ARG A 30 9.13 -18.37 -3.29
N ASP A 31 8.02 -18.04 -2.66
CA ASP A 31 7.02 -17.11 -3.19
C ASP A 31 7.56 -15.69 -3.25
N ARG A 32 8.22 -15.21 -2.19
CA ARG A 32 8.90 -13.93 -2.19
C ARG A 32 9.89 -13.82 -3.36
N ALA A 33 10.70 -14.86 -3.57
CA ALA A 33 11.64 -14.90 -4.69
C ALA A 33 10.92 -14.87 -6.06
N ARG A 34 9.77 -15.56 -6.21
CA ARG A 34 8.98 -15.52 -7.44
C ARG A 34 8.49 -14.12 -7.77
N ILE A 35 7.96 -13.41 -6.77
CA ILE A 35 7.48 -12.02 -6.92
C ILE A 35 8.68 -11.10 -7.24
N LEU A 36 9.77 -11.21 -6.48
CA LEU A 36 10.96 -10.37 -6.68
C LEU A 36 11.53 -10.49 -8.10
N HIS A 37 11.43 -11.66 -8.73
CA HIS A 37 11.94 -11.91 -10.08
C HIS A 37 10.89 -11.75 -11.19
N CYS A 38 9.63 -11.42 -10.89
CA CYS A 38 8.59 -11.28 -11.90
C CYS A 38 8.77 -10.01 -12.76
N ALA A 39 8.19 -10.02 -13.96
CA ALA A 39 8.27 -8.88 -14.86
C ALA A 39 7.42 -7.70 -14.36
N ALA A 40 6.30 -7.99 -13.71
CA ALA A 40 5.41 -6.95 -13.16
C ALA A 40 6.13 -6.08 -12.11
N LEU A 41 6.95 -6.66 -11.24
CA LEU A 41 7.72 -5.87 -10.25
C LEU A 41 8.72 -4.94 -10.94
N ARG A 42 9.46 -5.43 -11.94
CA ARG A 42 10.40 -4.58 -12.69
C ARG A 42 9.72 -3.39 -13.38
N ARG A 43 8.47 -3.58 -13.87
CA ARG A 43 7.70 -2.50 -14.50
C ARG A 43 7.37 -1.36 -13.56
N LEU A 44 7.34 -1.59 -12.24
CA LEU A 44 7.09 -0.55 -11.25
C LEU A 44 8.16 0.57 -11.29
N ALA A 45 9.37 0.29 -11.75
CA ALA A 45 10.44 1.29 -11.92
C ALA A 45 10.05 2.42 -12.89
N ALA A 46 9.20 2.14 -13.87
CA ALA A 46 8.72 3.12 -14.84
C ALA A 46 7.39 3.80 -14.44
N LYS A 47 6.81 3.44 -13.29
CA LYS A 47 5.53 3.98 -12.82
C LYS A 47 5.74 5.06 -11.78
N THR A 48 5.01 6.18 -11.92
CA THR A 48 5.02 7.32 -11.00
C THR A 48 4.44 6.91 -9.64
N GLN A 49 5.10 7.36 -8.55
CA GLN A 49 4.51 7.34 -7.21
C GLN A 49 3.74 8.64 -6.96
N VAL A 50 4.40 9.74 -6.72
CA VAL A 50 3.78 11.07 -6.47
C VAL A 50 4.18 12.07 -7.53
N VAL A 51 5.48 12.17 -7.82
CA VAL A 51 6.08 13.05 -8.83
C VAL A 51 6.63 12.18 -9.95
N GLY A 52 6.64 12.67 -11.19
CA GLY A 52 7.11 11.88 -12.34
C GLY A 52 8.54 11.39 -12.14
N PRO A 53 8.88 10.14 -12.48
CA PRO A 53 10.19 9.53 -12.20
C PRO A 53 11.36 10.23 -12.92
N SER A 54 11.08 11.09 -13.88
CA SER A 54 12.10 11.88 -14.62
C SER A 54 12.30 13.30 -14.08
N SER A 55 11.61 13.70 -13.00
CA SER A 55 11.64 15.08 -12.51
C SER A 55 12.84 15.40 -11.63
N HIS A 56 13.36 14.43 -10.90
CA HIS A 56 14.49 14.60 -9.98
C HIS A 56 15.05 13.24 -9.54
N ASP A 57 16.37 13.11 -9.37
CA ASP A 57 17.04 11.84 -8.98
C ASP A 57 16.65 11.31 -7.60
N PHE A 58 16.12 12.16 -6.73
CA PHE A 58 15.70 11.77 -5.37
C PHE A 58 14.24 11.31 -5.26
N VAL A 59 13.44 11.51 -6.31
CA VAL A 59 12.01 11.18 -6.26
C VAL A 59 11.80 9.68 -6.39
N ARG A 60 10.97 9.13 -5.49
CA ARG A 60 10.62 7.71 -5.51
C ARG A 60 9.74 7.36 -6.70
N ASN A 61 10.05 6.25 -7.34
CA ASN A 61 9.13 5.55 -8.24
C ASN A 61 8.40 4.42 -7.46
N ARG A 62 7.43 3.76 -8.10
CA ARG A 62 6.68 2.70 -7.43
C ARG A 62 7.53 1.52 -7.01
N LEU A 63 8.62 1.20 -7.70
CA LEU A 63 9.50 0.11 -7.29
C LEU A 63 10.22 0.43 -5.99
N THR A 64 10.80 1.64 -5.86
CA THR A 64 11.48 2.03 -4.62
C THR A 64 10.51 2.11 -3.45
N HIS A 65 9.31 2.68 -3.67
CA HIS A 65 8.25 2.65 -2.67
C HIS A 65 7.89 1.22 -2.23
N THR A 66 7.65 0.32 -3.18
CA THR A 66 7.31 -1.10 -2.89
C THR A 66 8.39 -1.80 -2.07
N LEU A 67 9.67 -1.52 -2.34
CA LEU A 67 10.78 -2.09 -1.56
C LEU A 67 10.83 -1.51 -0.13
N GLU A 68 10.52 -0.23 0.04
CA GLU A 68 10.44 0.40 1.37
C GLU A 68 9.23 -0.12 2.17
N VAL A 69 8.07 -0.31 1.54
CA VAL A 69 6.90 -0.99 2.13
C VAL A 69 7.25 -2.41 2.57
N ALA A 70 7.96 -3.16 1.73
CA ALA A 70 8.38 -4.53 2.03
C ALA A 70 9.31 -4.58 3.25
N GLN A 71 10.22 -3.62 3.41
CA GLN A 71 11.08 -3.50 4.58
C GLN A 71 10.26 -3.27 5.86
N VAL A 72 9.34 -2.29 5.84
CA VAL A 72 8.47 -1.97 6.99
C VAL A 72 7.58 -3.14 7.36
N GLY A 73 6.94 -3.78 6.36
CA GLY A 73 6.06 -4.93 6.58
C GLY A 73 6.80 -6.13 7.16
N ARG A 74 8.01 -6.43 6.66
CA ARG A 74 8.87 -7.50 7.19
C ARG A 74 9.25 -7.27 8.66
N GLU A 75 9.65 -6.07 9.03
CA GLU A 75 9.99 -5.73 10.41
C GLU A 75 8.77 -5.86 11.34
N LEU A 76 7.60 -5.40 10.90
CA LEU A 76 6.35 -5.58 11.64
C LEU A 76 6.00 -7.07 11.81
N ALA A 77 6.11 -7.87 10.75
CA ALA A 77 5.83 -9.30 10.80
C ALA A 77 6.67 -10.00 11.86
N VAL A 78 8.00 -9.76 11.87
CA VAL A 78 8.90 -10.31 12.90
C VAL A 78 8.44 -9.93 14.32
N ALA A 79 8.09 -8.66 14.53
CA ALA A 79 7.70 -8.16 15.84
C ALA A 79 6.34 -8.68 16.32
N LEU A 80 5.44 -9.03 15.38
CA LEU A 80 4.08 -9.49 15.65
C LEU A 80 3.93 -11.02 15.60
N GLY A 81 5.01 -11.74 15.25
CA GLY A 81 5.05 -13.20 15.15
C GLY A 81 4.45 -13.79 13.88
N ALA A 82 4.11 -12.97 12.88
CA ALA A 82 3.76 -13.42 11.54
C ALA A 82 5.01 -13.85 10.76
N ASP A 83 4.84 -14.68 9.72
CA ASP A 83 5.97 -15.07 8.88
C ASP A 83 6.47 -13.88 8.05
N PRO A 84 7.74 -13.47 8.21
CA PRO A 84 8.28 -12.28 7.55
C PRO A 84 8.42 -12.43 6.04
N ASP A 85 8.65 -13.64 5.51
CA ASP A 85 8.76 -13.85 4.07
C ASP A 85 7.39 -13.83 3.39
N LEU A 86 6.34 -14.26 4.09
CA LEU A 86 4.95 -14.14 3.62
C LEU A 86 4.53 -12.66 3.55
N VAL A 87 4.75 -11.90 4.61
CA VAL A 87 4.35 -10.48 4.65
C VAL A 87 5.18 -9.66 3.67
N GLU A 88 6.50 -9.91 3.56
CA GLU A 88 7.35 -9.25 2.57
C GLU A 88 6.86 -9.56 1.14
N ALA A 89 6.48 -10.81 0.85
CA ALA A 89 5.92 -11.20 -0.44
C ALA A 89 4.63 -10.44 -0.76
N ALA A 90 3.72 -10.30 0.21
CA ALA A 90 2.49 -9.51 0.06
C ALA A 90 2.79 -8.02 -0.19
N CYS A 91 3.73 -7.44 0.56
CA CYS A 91 4.19 -6.07 0.37
C CYS A 91 4.83 -5.85 -1.02
N LEU A 92 5.66 -6.79 -1.50
CA LEU A 92 6.22 -6.70 -2.85
C LEU A 92 5.14 -6.80 -3.95
N ALA A 93 4.01 -7.45 -3.65
CA ALA A 93 2.94 -7.67 -4.62
C ALA A 93 1.90 -6.53 -4.66
N HIS A 94 1.74 -5.74 -3.59
CA HIS A 94 0.59 -4.85 -3.38
C HIS A 94 0.29 -3.90 -4.55
N ASP A 95 1.33 -3.38 -5.22
CA ASP A 95 1.23 -2.37 -6.29
C ASP A 95 1.45 -2.93 -7.72
N LEU A 96 1.61 -4.26 -7.89
CA LEU A 96 1.92 -4.85 -9.21
C LEU A 96 0.90 -4.50 -10.29
N GLY A 97 -0.38 -4.51 -9.94
CA GLY A 97 -1.49 -4.18 -10.84
C GLY A 97 -1.73 -2.70 -11.04
N HIS A 98 -0.99 -1.83 -10.37
CA HIS A 98 -1.18 -0.39 -10.52
C HIS A 98 -0.85 0.06 -11.95
N PRO A 99 -1.72 0.85 -12.62
CA PRO A 99 -1.49 1.30 -13.98
C PRO A 99 -0.46 2.45 -14.04
N PRO A 100 0.00 2.85 -15.25
CA PRO A 100 0.69 4.13 -15.44
C PRO A 100 -0.14 5.29 -14.92
N PHE A 101 0.52 6.34 -14.43
CA PHE A 101 -0.09 7.57 -13.91
C PHE A 101 -0.95 7.40 -12.65
N GLY A 102 -0.76 6.32 -11.89
CA GLY A 102 -1.40 6.10 -10.59
C GLY A 102 -2.93 6.06 -10.68
N HIS A 103 -3.61 6.62 -9.68
CA HIS A 103 -5.08 6.66 -9.64
C HIS A 103 -5.73 7.45 -10.79
N ASN A 104 -4.98 8.37 -11.44
CA ASN A 104 -5.45 9.08 -12.61
C ASN A 104 -5.58 8.14 -13.82
N GLY A 105 -4.57 7.28 -14.00
CA GLY A 105 -4.61 6.22 -15.03
C GLY A 105 -5.61 5.12 -14.70
N GLU A 106 -5.75 4.74 -13.42
CA GLU A 106 -6.76 3.78 -12.98
C GLU A 106 -8.18 4.23 -13.36
N ARG A 107 -8.47 5.54 -13.18
CA ARG A 107 -9.74 6.13 -13.58
C ARG A 107 -9.97 6.02 -15.09
N ALA A 108 -9.00 6.43 -15.90
CA ALA A 108 -9.14 6.37 -17.37
C ALA A 108 -9.32 4.93 -17.86
N LEU A 109 -8.49 3.99 -17.37
CA LEU A 109 -8.64 2.57 -17.72
C LEU A 109 -9.98 1.98 -17.27
N ASN A 110 -10.50 2.39 -16.11
CA ASN A 110 -11.81 1.92 -15.65
C ASN A 110 -12.95 2.47 -16.53
N GLU A 111 -12.84 3.70 -17.01
CA GLU A 111 -13.79 4.30 -17.96
C GLU A 111 -13.75 3.56 -19.32
N GLU A 112 -12.57 3.31 -19.88
CA GLU A 112 -12.39 2.57 -21.14
C GLU A 112 -12.81 1.10 -21.04
N ALA A 113 -12.54 0.46 -19.91
CA ALA A 113 -12.87 -0.95 -19.67
C ALA A 113 -14.32 -1.17 -19.18
N ALA A 114 -15.17 -0.12 -19.09
CA ALA A 114 -16.52 -0.22 -18.51
C ALA A 114 -17.37 -1.34 -19.14
N GLY A 115 -17.22 -1.58 -20.45
CA GLY A 115 -17.95 -2.63 -21.18
C GLY A 115 -17.49 -4.06 -20.90
N ILE A 116 -16.36 -4.25 -20.22
CA ILE A 116 -15.74 -5.56 -19.94
C ILE A 116 -15.48 -5.82 -18.46
N GLY A 117 -16.16 -5.07 -17.56
CA GLY A 117 -16.05 -5.27 -16.10
C GLY A 117 -15.20 -4.22 -15.37
N GLY A 118 -14.72 -3.19 -16.07
CA GLY A 118 -13.93 -2.09 -15.49
C GLY A 118 -12.47 -2.46 -15.22
N PHE A 119 -11.76 -1.54 -14.59
CA PHE A 119 -10.38 -1.74 -14.17
C PHE A 119 -10.19 -1.35 -12.70
N GLU A 120 -9.49 -2.18 -11.94
CA GLU A 120 -9.09 -1.93 -10.55
C GLU A 120 -7.71 -2.55 -10.29
N GLY A 121 -6.79 -1.75 -9.70
CA GLY A 121 -5.39 -2.14 -9.52
C GLY A 121 -5.19 -3.39 -8.66
N ASN A 122 -6.01 -3.58 -7.60
CA ASN A 122 -5.88 -4.77 -6.74
C ASN A 122 -6.39 -6.04 -7.44
N ALA A 123 -7.49 -5.95 -8.19
CA ALA A 123 -7.95 -7.08 -9.02
C ALA A 123 -6.92 -7.42 -10.11
N GLN A 124 -6.30 -6.39 -10.70
CA GLN A 124 -5.21 -6.58 -11.66
C GLN A 124 -3.96 -7.20 -11.01
N THR A 125 -3.67 -6.88 -9.74
CA THR A 125 -2.60 -7.55 -8.98
C THR A 125 -2.87 -9.06 -8.89
N LEU A 126 -4.07 -9.47 -8.46
CA LEU A 126 -4.42 -10.88 -8.39
C LEU A 126 -4.29 -11.55 -9.76
N ARG A 127 -4.82 -10.94 -10.82
CA ARG A 127 -4.72 -11.44 -12.19
C ARG A 127 -3.27 -11.61 -12.67
N LEU A 128 -2.38 -10.68 -12.34
CA LEU A 128 -0.95 -10.81 -12.64
C LEU A 128 -0.33 -12.01 -11.92
N LEU A 129 -0.60 -12.17 -10.63
CA LEU A 129 -0.04 -13.22 -9.80
C LEU A 129 -0.54 -14.61 -10.20
N THR A 130 -1.78 -14.73 -10.65
CA THR A 130 -2.47 -16.02 -10.88
C THR A 130 -2.66 -16.39 -12.35
N ARG A 131 -2.35 -15.47 -13.29
CA ARG A 131 -2.64 -15.69 -14.71
C ARG A 131 -1.61 -15.10 -15.67
N LEU A 132 -1.22 -13.83 -15.52
CA LEU A 132 -0.49 -13.09 -16.56
C LEU A 132 1.03 -13.21 -16.45
N GLU A 133 1.60 -13.41 -15.27
CA GLU A 133 3.05 -13.66 -15.15
C GLU A 133 3.38 -15.06 -15.70
N ALA A 134 4.28 -15.10 -16.68
CA ALA A 134 4.62 -16.31 -17.41
C ALA A 134 5.61 -17.19 -16.62
N LYS A 135 5.09 -18.04 -15.71
CA LYS A 135 5.93 -18.91 -14.91
C LYS A 135 5.50 -20.37 -14.88
N THR A 136 4.25 -20.63 -14.52
CA THR A 136 3.74 -22.00 -14.32
C THR A 136 2.49 -22.23 -15.13
N PHE A 137 2.34 -23.45 -15.64
CA PHE A 137 1.18 -23.88 -16.41
C PHE A 137 0.53 -25.08 -15.73
N GLY A 138 -0.80 -25.14 -15.78
CA GLY A 138 -1.57 -26.30 -15.34
C GLY A 138 -1.47 -27.49 -16.34
N PRO A 139 -2.06 -28.65 -15.98
CA PRO A 139 -2.06 -29.82 -16.85
C PRO A 139 -2.75 -29.62 -18.19
N ASP A 140 -3.65 -28.62 -18.30
CA ASP A 140 -4.40 -28.21 -19.50
C ASP A 140 -3.67 -27.11 -20.29
N GLU A 141 -2.40 -26.85 -19.99
CA GLU A 141 -1.59 -25.77 -20.56
C GLU A 141 -2.11 -24.35 -20.27
N THR A 142 -3.10 -24.20 -19.36
CA THR A 142 -3.55 -22.89 -18.92
C THR A 142 -2.54 -22.28 -17.94
N SER A 143 -2.18 -21.01 -18.15
CA SER A 143 -1.28 -20.29 -17.25
C SER A 143 -1.90 -20.14 -15.87
N VAL A 144 -1.13 -20.46 -14.83
CA VAL A 144 -1.45 -20.23 -13.42
C VAL A 144 -0.53 -19.18 -12.79
N GLY A 145 0.05 -18.33 -13.61
CA GLY A 145 0.88 -17.21 -13.20
C GLY A 145 2.12 -17.66 -12.41
N LEU A 146 2.37 -17.01 -11.27
CA LEU A 146 3.49 -17.34 -10.38
C LEU A 146 3.24 -18.59 -9.55
N ASN A 147 2.02 -19.12 -9.49
CA ASN A 147 1.61 -20.28 -8.69
C ASN A 147 2.09 -20.14 -7.23
N LEU A 148 1.73 -19.05 -6.60
CA LEU A 148 2.07 -18.76 -5.20
C LEU A 148 1.23 -19.63 -4.25
N THR A 149 1.66 -19.73 -3.01
CA THR A 149 0.89 -20.39 -1.96
C THR A 149 -0.41 -19.63 -1.68
N ARG A 150 -1.42 -20.35 -1.19
CA ARG A 150 -2.71 -19.80 -0.81
C ARG A 150 -2.57 -18.62 0.14
N ALA A 151 -1.72 -18.74 1.16
CA ALA A 151 -1.51 -17.70 2.15
C ALA A 151 -0.91 -16.42 1.56
N VAL A 152 0.06 -16.52 0.64
CA VAL A 152 0.66 -15.34 0.00
C VAL A 152 -0.34 -14.65 -0.94
N LEU A 153 -1.13 -15.40 -1.72
CA LEU A 153 -2.18 -14.82 -2.55
C LEU A 153 -3.23 -14.07 -1.72
N ASP A 154 -3.66 -14.67 -0.61
CA ASP A 154 -4.64 -14.07 0.29
C ASP A 154 -4.07 -12.83 1.00
N ALA A 155 -2.82 -12.89 1.47
CA ALA A 155 -2.14 -11.74 2.08
C ALA A 155 -1.88 -10.59 1.09
N SER A 156 -1.80 -10.88 -0.21
CA SER A 156 -1.69 -9.86 -1.27
C SER A 156 -3.03 -9.21 -1.64
N SER A 157 -4.14 -9.65 -1.03
CA SER A 157 -5.50 -9.22 -1.37
C SER A 157 -6.05 -8.22 -0.35
N LYS A 158 -5.86 -6.92 -0.58
CA LYS A 158 -6.38 -5.83 0.26
C LYS A 158 -7.91 -5.78 0.28
N TYR A 159 -8.56 -6.14 -0.83
CA TYR A 159 -10.02 -6.13 -1.00
C TYR A 159 -10.51 -7.51 -1.46
N PRO A 160 -10.63 -8.49 -0.56
CA PRO A 160 -10.96 -9.87 -0.92
C PRO A 160 -12.45 -10.04 -1.26
N TRP A 161 -12.94 -9.34 -2.28
CA TRP A 161 -14.29 -9.42 -2.82
C TRP A 161 -14.37 -8.99 -4.28
N PRO A 162 -15.36 -9.47 -5.05
CA PRO A 162 -15.61 -9.06 -6.43
C PRO A 162 -16.30 -7.70 -6.52
N LEU A 163 -16.33 -7.13 -7.73
CA LEU A 163 -16.96 -5.83 -8.00
C LEU A 163 -18.42 -5.74 -7.55
N ARG A 164 -19.21 -6.83 -7.72
CA ARG A 164 -20.62 -6.88 -7.31
C ARG A 164 -20.84 -6.69 -5.80
N GLU A 165 -19.82 -7.01 -5.00
CA GLU A 165 -19.84 -6.87 -3.54
C GLU A 165 -19.15 -5.59 -3.05
N ALA A 166 -18.54 -4.82 -3.95
CA ALA A 166 -17.83 -3.61 -3.61
C ALA A 166 -18.79 -2.51 -3.14
N ALA A 167 -18.45 -1.83 -2.04
CA ALA A 167 -19.14 -0.62 -1.59
C ALA A 167 -19.00 0.51 -2.62
N GLY A 168 -19.85 1.52 -2.54
CA GLY A 168 -19.70 2.74 -3.34
C GLY A 168 -18.32 3.38 -3.15
N ALA A 169 -17.79 4.00 -4.20
CA ALA A 169 -16.52 4.69 -4.12
C ALA A 169 -16.60 5.87 -3.13
N GLN A 170 -15.57 6.05 -2.30
CA GLN A 170 -15.49 7.11 -1.32
C GLN A 170 -14.32 8.06 -1.64
N GLY A 171 -14.45 9.32 -1.22
CA GLY A 171 -13.43 10.34 -1.41
C GLY A 171 -13.48 11.06 -2.76
N ARG A 172 -12.47 11.89 -3.02
CA ARG A 172 -12.36 12.71 -4.24
C ARG A 172 -11.02 12.49 -4.93
N HIS A 173 -10.98 12.76 -6.22
CA HIS A 173 -9.75 12.86 -7.02
C HIS A 173 -9.07 14.22 -6.82
N ALA A 174 -7.82 14.35 -7.29
CA ALA A 174 -7.05 15.59 -7.24
C ALA A 174 -7.74 16.78 -7.94
N ASP A 175 -8.55 16.52 -8.97
CA ASP A 175 -9.38 17.50 -9.67
C ASP A 175 -10.69 17.86 -8.95
N GLY A 176 -10.88 17.36 -7.71
CA GLY A 176 -12.05 17.60 -6.88
C GLY A 176 -13.29 16.77 -7.23
N LEU A 177 -13.25 15.98 -8.30
CA LEU A 177 -14.36 15.09 -8.68
C LEU A 177 -14.47 13.89 -7.72
N PRO A 178 -15.69 13.39 -7.46
CA PRO A 178 -15.85 12.16 -6.67
C PRO A 178 -15.08 10.98 -7.28
N ARG A 179 -14.52 10.12 -6.44
CA ARG A 179 -13.93 8.86 -6.91
C ARG A 179 -15.03 7.97 -7.48
N ALA A 180 -14.86 7.53 -8.72
CA ALA A 180 -15.79 6.64 -9.40
C ALA A 180 -15.41 5.17 -9.28
N VAL A 181 -14.12 4.88 -9.08
CA VAL A 181 -13.61 3.50 -9.03
C VAL A 181 -13.91 2.88 -7.67
N ARG A 182 -14.75 1.84 -7.70
CA ARG A 182 -15.01 1.01 -6.51
C ARG A 182 -13.84 0.06 -6.30
N LYS A 183 -13.47 -0.19 -5.04
CA LYS A 183 -12.37 -1.08 -4.70
C LYS A 183 -12.83 -2.53 -4.59
N PHE A 184 -12.19 -3.40 -5.36
CA PHE A 184 -12.41 -4.85 -5.38
C PHE A 184 -11.10 -5.57 -5.73
N GLY A 185 -10.98 -6.85 -5.42
CA GLY A 185 -9.72 -7.58 -5.57
C GLY A 185 -9.77 -8.77 -6.52
N VAL A 186 -10.88 -8.99 -7.22
CA VAL A 186 -11.01 -10.08 -8.19
C VAL A 186 -11.95 -9.72 -9.33
N TYR A 187 -11.56 -10.02 -10.58
CA TYR A 187 -12.45 -9.98 -11.74
C TYR A 187 -13.26 -11.26 -11.85
N ASP A 188 -14.41 -11.21 -12.51
CA ASP A 188 -15.34 -12.34 -12.60
C ASP A 188 -14.70 -13.60 -13.20
N ASP A 189 -13.83 -13.46 -14.20
CA ASP A 189 -13.15 -14.59 -14.86
C ASP A 189 -11.93 -15.14 -14.07
N ASP A 190 -11.54 -14.50 -12.96
CA ASP A 190 -10.54 -14.99 -12.01
C ASP A 190 -11.18 -15.58 -10.74
N GLU A 191 -12.53 -15.64 -10.66
CA GLU A 191 -13.25 -16.20 -9.51
C GLU A 191 -12.87 -17.64 -9.13
N PRO A 192 -12.59 -18.56 -10.06
CA PRO A 192 -12.22 -19.93 -9.67
C PRO A 192 -10.99 -19.99 -8.75
N VAL A 193 -9.92 -19.30 -9.12
CA VAL A 193 -8.70 -19.25 -8.28
C VAL A 193 -8.93 -18.46 -6.99
N PHE A 194 -9.74 -17.39 -7.04
CA PHE A 194 -10.13 -16.63 -5.86
C PHE A 194 -10.94 -17.49 -4.88
N ALA A 195 -11.93 -18.23 -5.34
CA ALA A 195 -12.72 -19.14 -4.51
C ALA A 195 -11.86 -20.22 -3.86
N TRP A 196 -10.91 -20.81 -4.61
CA TRP A 196 -9.92 -21.73 -4.05
C TRP A 196 -9.07 -21.06 -2.98
N MET A 197 -8.52 -19.90 -3.25
CA MET A 197 -7.70 -19.14 -2.31
C MET A 197 -8.44 -18.83 -1.01
N ARG A 198 -9.73 -18.48 -1.12
CA ARG A 198 -10.57 -18.07 0.01
C ARG A 198 -11.33 -19.22 0.69
N ALA A 199 -11.16 -20.47 0.23
CA ALA A 199 -11.91 -21.60 0.76
C ALA A 199 -11.68 -21.80 2.27
N GLY A 200 -12.77 -21.67 3.06
CA GLY A 200 -12.74 -21.80 4.52
C GLY A 200 -12.52 -20.49 5.28
N SER A 201 -12.35 -19.35 4.59
CA SER A 201 -12.34 -18.03 5.24
C SER A 201 -13.74 -17.39 5.23
N GLU A 202 -14.02 -16.52 6.20
CA GLU A 202 -15.25 -15.74 6.21
C GLU A 202 -15.26 -14.75 5.02
N PRO A 203 -16.45 -14.51 4.41
CA PRO A 203 -16.59 -13.52 3.36
C PRO A 203 -16.06 -12.15 3.81
N ARG A 204 -15.32 -11.48 2.92
CA ARG A 204 -14.77 -10.13 3.10
C ARG A 204 -13.79 -9.95 4.27
N ARG A 205 -13.52 -10.97 5.07
CA ARG A 205 -12.53 -10.87 6.15
C ARG A 205 -11.13 -10.82 5.56
N VAL A 206 -10.34 -9.83 5.97
CA VAL A 206 -8.94 -9.64 5.57
C VAL A 206 -8.04 -10.36 6.57
N CYS A 207 -7.09 -11.17 6.10
CA CYS A 207 -6.12 -11.80 6.99
C CYS A 207 -5.16 -10.77 7.60
N VAL A 208 -4.58 -11.09 8.75
CA VAL A 208 -3.73 -10.13 9.48
C VAL A 208 -2.48 -9.75 8.68
N GLU A 209 -1.94 -10.66 7.88
CA GLU A 209 -0.78 -10.36 7.02
C GLU A 209 -1.11 -9.32 5.96
N ALA A 210 -2.32 -9.36 5.37
CA ALA A 210 -2.79 -8.32 4.47
C ALA A 210 -3.04 -6.99 5.20
N GLN A 211 -3.47 -7.03 6.46
CA GLN A 211 -3.61 -5.82 7.29
C GLN A 211 -2.24 -5.23 7.67
N ILE A 212 -1.23 -6.07 7.90
CA ILE A 212 0.16 -5.62 8.12
C ILE A 212 0.72 -4.98 6.84
N MET A 213 0.50 -5.60 5.69
CA MET A 213 0.88 -5.05 4.38
C MET A 213 0.22 -3.69 4.14
N ASP A 214 -1.09 -3.57 4.35
CA ASP A 214 -1.85 -2.32 4.16
C ASP A 214 -1.38 -1.22 5.13
N PHE A 215 -1.09 -1.57 6.38
CA PHE A 215 -0.54 -0.64 7.35
C PHE A 215 0.89 -0.21 6.99
N ALA A 216 1.73 -1.12 6.52
CA ALA A 216 3.09 -0.81 6.07
C ALA A 216 3.08 0.13 4.85
N ASP A 217 2.16 -0.08 3.89
CA ASP A 217 1.91 0.81 2.77
C ASP A 217 1.47 2.20 3.25
N ASP A 218 0.49 2.27 4.14
CA ASP A 218 0.00 3.52 4.72
C ASP A 218 1.09 4.32 5.44
N VAL A 219 1.95 3.66 6.20
CA VAL A 219 3.11 4.26 6.87
C VAL A 219 4.11 4.78 5.85
N ALA A 220 4.57 3.93 4.95
CA ALA A 220 5.57 4.28 3.95
C ALA A 220 5.07 5.42 3.04
N TYR A 221 3.86 5.29 2.48
CA TYR A 221 3.24 6.29 1.62
C TYR A 221 3.15 7.65 2.31
N SER A 222 2.57 7.71 3.52
CA SER A 222 2.34 8.98 4.22
C SER A 222 3.63 9.73 4.56
N VAL A 223 4.68 9.01 4.99
CA VAL A 223 5.95 9.60 5.41
C VAL A 223 6.80 10.00 4.20
N HIS A 224 6.88 9.12 3.20
CA HIS A 224 7.72 9.34 2.03
C HIS A 224 7.18 10.43 1.11
N ASP A 225 5.86 10.55 0.96
CA ASP A 225 5.26 11.60 0.15
C ASP A 225 5.50 13.00 0.73
N VAL A 226 5.53 13.11 2.06
CA VAL A 226 5.91 14.36 2.74
C VAL A 226 7.40 14.63 2.55
N GLU A 227 8.28 13.65 2.71
CA GLU A 227 9.71 13.80 2.46
C GLU A 227 9.98 14.27 1.03
N ASP A 228 9.42 13.58 0.04
CA ASP A 228 9.57 13.91 -1.38
C ASP A 228 9.01 15.31 -1.70
N GLY A 229 7.89 15.69 -1.08
CA GLY A 229 7.29 17.01 -1.20
C GLY A 229 8.16 18.13 -0.63
N ILE A 230 8.86 17.88 0.50
CA ILE A 230 9.82 18.82 1.09
C ILE A 230 11.03 18.98 0.18
N VAL A 231 11.62 17.89 -0.31
CA VAL A 231 12.77 17.92 -1.22
C VAL A 231 12.42 18.63 -2.54
N ALA A 232 11.19 18.44 -3.04
CA ALA A 232 10.68 19.15 -4.21
C ALA A 232 10.34 20.64 -3.97
N GLY A 233 10.51 21.15 -2.74
CA GLY A 233 10.22 22.54 -2.38
C GLY A 233 8.71 22.88 -2.36
N ARG A 234 7.84 21.89 -2.30
CA ARG A 234 6.37 22.07 -2.27
C ARG A 234 5.80 22.08 -0.87
N ILE A 235 6.43 21.40 0.08
CA ILE A 235 6.00 21.32 1.48
C ILE A 235 7.02 22.04 2.36
N ASP A 236 6.51 22.97 3.18
CA ASP A 236 7.27 23.60 4.27
C ASP A 236 6.53 23.39 5.59
N LEU A 237 7.03 22.45 6.40
CA LEU A 237 6.43 22.11 7.69
C LEU A 237 6.57 23.23 8.72
N VAL A 238 7.55 24.14 8.56
CA VAL A 238 7.72 25.31 9.45
C VAL A 238 6.64 26.34 9.19
N SER A 239 6.35 26.65 7.91
CA SER A 239 5.24 27.52 7.55
C SER A 239 3.90 26.95 8.00
N LEU A 240 3.70 25.63 7.87
CA LEU A 240 2.49 24.95 8.34
C LEU A 240 2.35 25.05 9.88
N ALA A 241 3.45 25.03 10.63
CA ALA A 241 3.43 25.18 12.09
C ALA A 241 2.99 26.59 12.50
N LEU A 242 3.37 27.62 11.76
CA LEU A 242 3.14 29.02 12.10
C LEU A 242 1.82 29.58 11.61
N ASP A 243 1.27 29.03 10.52
CA ASP A 243 0.05 29.55 9.86
C ASP A 243 -1.16 28.64 10.15
N GLN A 244 -2.04 29.12 11.03
CA GLN A 244 -3.28 28.41 11.38
C GLN A 244 -4.25 28.33 10.20
N SER A 245 -4.31 29.33 9.34
CA SER A 245 -5.22 29.32 8.18
C SER A 245 -4.80 28.26 7.17
N LEU A 246 -3.50 28.10 6.96
CA LEU A 246 -2.92 27.06 6.13
C LEU A 246 -3.20 25.66 6.71
N ARG A 247 -3.06 25.48 8.02
CA ARG A 247 -3.44 24.20 8.67
C ARG A 247 -4.92 23.89 8.47
N SER A 248 -5.82 24.85 8.65
CA SER A 248 -7.26 24.65 8.44
C SER A 248 -7.56 24.18 7.01
N ALA A 249 -6.92 24.74 6.00
CA ALA A 249 -7.07 24.31 4.60
C ALA A 249 -6.54 22.88 4.36
N VAL A 250 -5.45 22.51 5.04
CA VAL A 250 -4.95 21.11 5.03
C VAL A 250 -5.95 20.17 5.72
N TRP A 251 -6.53 20.57 6.88
CA TRP A 251 -7.53 19.75 7.59
C TRP A 251 -8.81 19.53 6.76
N GLU A 252 -9.25 20.51 5.98
CA GLU A 252 -10.32 20.31 5.00
C GLU A 252 -9.95 19.26 3.97
N THR A 253 -8.69 19.24 3.53
CA THR A 253 -8.19 18.20 2.59
C THR A 253 -8.17 16.83 3.26
N VAL A 254 -7.71 16.72 4.51
CA VAL A 254 -7.74 15.47 5.27
C VAL A 254 -9.15 14.91 5.35
N ARG A 255 -10.12 15.73 5.78
CA ARG A 255 -11.52 15.29 5.90
C ARG A 255 -12.14 14.95 4.56
N GLY A 256 -11.88 15.74 3.54
CA GLY A 256 -12.47 15.51 2.22
C GLY A 256 -11.93 14.27 1.50
N TRP A 257 -10.72 13.80 1.85
CA TRP A 257 -10.04 12.77 1.08
C TRP A 257 -9.79 11.47 1.85
N TYR A 258 -9.56 11.53 3.16
CA TYR A 258 -9.02 10.40 3.93
C TYR A 258 -9.83 10.05 5.18
N ALA A 259 -10.27 11.06 5.94
CA ALA A 259 -10.80 10.85 7.27
C ALA A 259 -11.95 11.83 7.57
N PRO A 260 -13.15 11.63 6.98
CA PRO A 260 -14.28 12.57 7.10
C PRO A 260 -14.78 12.74 8.54
N ASP A 261 -14.53 11.76 9.41
CA ASP A 261 -15.03 11.74 10.78
C ASP A 261 -14.08 12.42 11.78
N LEU A 262 -12.87 12.83 11.36
CA LEU A 262 -11.92 13.49 12.25
C LEU A 262 -12.26 14.98 12.41
N THR A 263 -12.24 15.45 13.68
CA THR A 263 -12.41 16.86 14.03
C THR A 263 -11.11 17.63 13.90
N ASP A 264 -11.17 18.97 13.81
CA ASP A 264 -9.97 19.83 13.80
C ASP A 264 -9.12 19.63 15.06
N ASP A 265 -9.75 19.52 16.24
CA ASP A 265 -9.04 19.26 17.49
C ASP A 265 -8.26 17.94 17.46
N SER A 266 -8.83 16.89 16.86
CA SER A 266 -8.14 15.60 16.72
C SER A 266 -7.00 15.64 15.70
N LEU A 267 -7.15 16.44 14.63
CA LEU A 267 -6.10 16.66 13.64
C LEU A 267 -4.96 17.52 14.20
N ASP A 268 -5.29 18.59 14.95
CA ASP A 268 -4.29 19.41 15.65
C ASP A 268 -3.54 18.62 16.71
N ALA A 269 -4.21 17.75 17.46
CA ALA A 269 -3.56 16.86 18.42
C ALA A 269 -2.61 15.86 17.75
N ALA A 270 -3.03 15.27 16.63
CA ALA A 270 -2.20 14.36 15.83
C ALA A 270 -0.97 15.07 15.26
N TYR A 271 -1.15 16.26 14.68
CA TYR A 271 -0.05 17.10 14.21
C TYR A 271 0.91 17.48 15.32
N ALA A 272 0.41 17.96 16.46
CA ALA A 272 1.23 18.35 17.62
C ALA A 272 2.05 17.17 18.18
N ALA A 273 1.49 15.95 18.19
CA ALA A 273 2.20 14.76 18.63
C ALA A 273 3.42 14.44 17.73
N MET A 274 3.29 14.62 16.42
CA MET A 274 4.40 14.46 15.48
C MET A 274 5.38 15.63 15.55
N ALA A 275 4.88 16.86 15.64
CA ALA A 275 5.70 18.08 15.74
C ALA A 275 6.54 18.12 17.03
N GLY A 276 6.16 17.39 18.06
CA GLY A 276 6.93 17.19 19.29
C GLY A 276 8.11 16.22 19.17
N LEU A 277 8.28 15.53 18.04
CA LEU A 277 9.41 14.63 17.84
C LEU A 277 10.73 15.39 17.71
N PRO A 278 11.84 14.91 18.29
CA PRO A 278 13.16 15.55 18.19
C PRO A 278 13.65 15.71 16.74
N SER A 279 13.18 14.84 15.84
CA SER A 279 13.51 14.86 14.40
C SER A 279 12.64 15.81 13.58
N TRP A 280 11.61 16.44 14.18
CA TRP A 280 10.72 17.35 13.44
C TRP A 280 11.47 18.63 13.02
N PRO A 281 11.34 19.09 11.76
CA PRO A 281 12.06 20.26 11.27
C PRO A 281 11.75 21.53 12.03
N GLN A 282 12.78 22.25 12.48
CA GLN A 282 12.69 23.56 13.15
C GLN A 282 12.99 24.72 12.20
N THR A 283 13.54 24.43 11.02
CA THR A 283 13.89 25.38 9.98
C THR A 283 13.47 24.85 8.63
N SER A 284 13.12 25.74 7.70
CA SER A 284 12.75 25.37 6.32
C SER A 284 13.92 24.70 5.60
N TYR A 285 13.58 23.77 4.71
CA TYR A 285 14.55 23.01 3.93
C TYR A 285 15.30 23.92 2.94
N ASP A 286 16.63 23.88 2.97
CA ASP A 286 17.53 24.71 2.14
C ASP A 286 18.37 23.93 1.13
N GLY A 287 18.14 22.62 0.99
CA GLY A 287 18.92 21.74 0.11
C GLY A 287 20.27 21.31 0.66
N SER A 288 20.68 21.79 1.84
CA SER A 288 21.95 21.41 2.45
C SER A 288 21.99 19.93 2.87
N ARG A 289 23.22 19.36 2.89
CA ARG A 289 23.41 17.99 3.42
C ARG A 289 22.92 17.82 4.85
N ARG A 290 22.98 18.89 5.65
CA ARG A 290 22.47 18.88 7.03
C ARG A 290 20.95 18.73 7.07
N HIS A 291 20.22 19.46 6.21
CA HIS A 291 18.77 19.35 6.13
C HIS A 291 18.34 18.02 5.49
N LEU A 292 19.06 17.50 4.51
CA LEU A 292 18.83 16.14 3.98
C LEU A 292 18.97 15.07 5.08
N ALA A 293 20.02 15.16 5.91
CA ALA A 293 20.17 14.24 7.04
C ALA A 293 19.04 14.40 8.05
N GLY A 294 18.56 15.62 8.32
CA GLY A 294 17.40 15.91 9.16
C GLY A 294 16.12 15.24 8.64
N LEU A 295 15.87 15.29 7.33
CA LEU A 295 14.73 14.63 6.68
C LEU A 295 14.81 13.11 6.81
N LYS A 296 15.98 12.51 6.64
CA LYS A 296 16.16 11.06 6.86
C LYS A 296 15.87 10.66 8.30
N ASN A 297 16.26 11.49 9.26
CA ASN A 297 15.95 11.27 10.68
C ASN A 297 14.44 11.43 10.95
N LEU A 298 13.77 12.40 10.32
CA LEU A 298 12.32 12.55 10.40
C LEU A 298 11.61 11.31 9.88
N THR A 299 11.96 10.85 8.67
CA THR A 299 11.41 9.65 8.04
C THR A 299 11.56 8.43 8.95
N SER A 300 12.78 8.16 9.42
CA SER A 300 13.04 7.04 10.32
C SER A 300 12.29 7.17 11.65
N GLY A 301 12.21 8.38 12.21
CA GLY A 301 11.51 8.65 13.47
C GLY A 301 10.00 8.42 13.38
N LEU A 302 9.36 8.84 12.27
CA LEU A 302 7.93 8.64 12.05
C LEU A 302 7.60 7.16 11.81
N ILE A 303 8.35 6.47 10.93
CA ILE A 303 8.18 5.03 10.68
C ILE A 303 8.33 4.24 11.98
N SER A 304 9.41 4.49 12.74
CA SER A 304 9.64 3.82 14.02
C SER A 304 8.51 4.08 15.01
N ARG A 305 8.02 5.33 15.12
CA ARG A 305 6.90 5.69 16.00
C ARG A 305 5.65 4.89 15.66
N PHE A 306 5.25 4.86 14.39
CA PHE A 306 4.03 4.19 13.97
C PHE A 306 4.12 2.67 14.22
N CYS A 307 5.23 2.06 13.86
CA CYS A 307 5.45 0.63 14.08
C CYS A 307 5.50 0.26 15.57
N GLN A 308 6.26 1.01 16.38
CA GLN A 308 6.42 0.73 17.80
C GLN A 308 5.10 0.87 18.59
N VAL A 309 4.25 1.85 18.26
CA VAL A 309 2.97 2.02 18.94
C VAL A 309 2.03 0.83 18.65
N VAL A 310 2.00 0.31 17.41
CA VAL A 310 1.23 -0.89 17.07
C VAL A 310 1.80 -2.12 17.77
N GLN A 311 3.12 -2.31 17.76
CA GLN A 311 3.79 -3.41 18.48
C GLN A 311 3.49 -3.38 19.99
N ALA A 312 3.60 -2.20 20.61
CA ALA A 312 3.28 -2.02 22.01
C ALA A 312 1.81 -2.31 22.32
N ARG A 313 0.88 -1.94 21.41
CA ARG A 313 -0.54 -2.24 21.56
C ARG A 313 -0.81 -3.73 21.49
N VAL A 314 -0.17 -4.46 20.59
CA VAL A 314 -0.27 -5.91 20.50
C VAL A 314 0.31 -6.58 21.75
N ALA A 315 1.47 -6.13 22.23
CA ALA A 315 2.15 -6.72 23.37
C ALA A 315 1.34 -6.63 24.69
N VAL A 316 0.49 -5.59 24.84
CA VAL A 316 -0.37 -5.42 26.03
C VAL A 316 -1.79 -5.93 25.82
N SER A 317 -2.11 -6.45 24.63
CA SER A 317 -3.42 -7.02 24.32
C SER A 317 -3.47 -8.50 24.69
N GLU A 318 -4.68 -9.02 24.94
CA GLU A 318 -4.93 -10.47 25.11
C GLU A 318 -5.10 -11.20 23.78
N LEU A 319 -4.55 -10.65 22.68
CA LEU A 319 -4.66 -11.27 21.37
C LEU A 319 -3.87 -12.58 21.30
N PRO A 320 -4.39 -13.59 20.56
CA PRO A 320 -3.65 -14.81 20.31
C PRO A 320 -2.28 -14.54 19.67
N GLN A 321 -1.29 -15.33 20.07
CA GLN A 321 0.07 -15.25 19.49
C GLN A 321 0.47 -16.62 18.94
N PRO A 322 1.11 -16.67 17.78
CA PRO A 322 1.48 -15.55 16.88
C PRO A 322 0.26 -14.94 16.18
N LEU A 323 0.38 -13.68 15.74
CA LEU A 323 -0.64 -13.03 14.92
C LEU A 323 -0.51 -13.52 13.47
N THR A 324 -1.36 -14.48 13.09
CA THR A 324 -1.33 -15.10 11.77
C THR A 324 -2.74 -15.31 11.24
N ARG A 325 -2.90 -15.23 9.94
CA ARG A 325 -4.14 -15.50 9.21
C ARG A 325 -5.33 -14.69 9.76
N TYR A 326 -6.29 -15.36 10.39
CA TYR A 326 -7.57 -14.77 10.82
C TYR A 326 -7.76 -14.83 12.35
N VAL A 327 -6.68 -15.04 13.12
CA VAL A 327 -6.80 -15.16 14.58
C VAL A 327 -7.26 -13.86 15.24
N ALA A 328 -6.90 -12.70 14.69
CA ALA A 328 -7.30 -11.38 15.16
C ALA A 328 -7.10 -10.32 14.07
N ASP A 329 -7.62 -9.11 14.31
CA ASP A 329 -7.30 -7.94 13.50
C ASP A 329 -6.10 -7.18 14.08
N LEU A 330 -5.36 -6.48 13.21
CA LEU A 330 -4.24 -5.63 13.61
C LEU A 330 -4.75 -4.40 14.39
N PRO A 331 -4.42 -4.24 15.68
CA PRO A 331 -4.99 -3.19 16.52
C PRO A 331 -4.26 -1.85 16.34
N VAL A 332 -4.46 -1.18 15.20
CA VAL A 332 -3.90 0.15 14.94
C VAL A 332 -4.65 1.20 15.75
N PRO A 333 -3.99 1.94 16.69
CA PRO A 333 -4.64 2.96 17.48
C PRO A 333 -5.19 4.12 16.64
N THR A 334 -6.34 4.68 17.06
CA THR A 334 -7.00 5.81 16.36
C THR A 334 -6.06 7.00 16.22
N GLN A 335 -5.22 7.28 17.21
CA GLN A 335 -4.23 8.36 17.15
C GLN A 335 -3.25 8.15 15.98
N ILE A 336 -2.72 6.94 15.79
CA ILE A 336 -1.79 6.63 14.68
C ILE A 336 -2.50 6.77 13.33
N ARG A 337 -3.75 6.32 13.23
CA ARG A 337 -4.56 6.54 12.01
C ARG A 337 -4.74 8.02 11.70
N ALA A 338 -4.95 8.87 12.74
CA ALA A 338 -5.06 10.32 12.58
C ALA A 338 -3.73 10.95 12.15
N GLU A 339 -2.60 10.55 12.76
CA GLU A 339 -1.26 11.03 12.39
C GLU A 339 -0.93 10.70 10.92
N ILE A 340 -1.20 9.47 10.47
CA ILE A 340 -1.04 9.04 9.08
C ILE A 340 -1.97 9.84 8.16
N ALA A 341 -3.23 10.06 8.54
CA ALA A 341 -4.17 10.85 7.75
C ALA A 341 -3.71 12.32 7.60
N VAL A 342 -3.13 12.90 8.65
CA VAL A 342 -2.54 14.25 8.61
C VAL A 342 -1.40 14.31 7.59
N LEU A 343 -0.46 13.36 7.61
CA LEU A 343 0.65 13.33 6.64
C LEU A 343 0.14 13.15 5.21
N LYS A 344 -0.81 12.23 4.99
CA LYS A 344 -1.47 12.06 3.68
C LYS A 344 -2.15 13.34 3.21
N GLY A 345 -2.83 14.06 4.11
CA GLY A 345 -3.48 15.32 3.80
C GLY A 345 -2.49 16.44 3.45
N ILE A 346 -1.38 16.53 4.16
CA ILE A 346 -0.29 17.47 3.84
C ILE A 346 0.23 17.20 2.42
N ALA A 347 0.60 15.96 2.09
CA ALA A 347 1.05 15.60 0.76
C ALA A 347 -0.01 15.87 -0.31
N ALA A 348 -1.27 15.54 -0.06
CA ALA A 348 -2.37 15.79 -1.00
C ALA A 348 -2.59 17.29 -1.24
N HIS A 349 -2.58 18.10 -0.19
CA HIS A 349 -2.82 19.54 -0.28
C HIS A 349 -1.74 20.25 -1.10
N PHE A 350 -0.48 20.01 -0.78
CA PHE A 350 0.64 20.75 -1.37
C PHE A 350 1.15 20.17 -2.69
N VAL A 351 1.00 18.86 -2.90
CA VAL A 351 1.57 18.18 -4.05
C VAL A 351 0.51 17.77 -5.07
N MET A 352 -0.61 17.20 -4.63
CA MET A 352 -1.59 16.62 -5.56
C MET A 352 -2.59 17.65 -6.10
N LYS A 353 -2.96 18.67 -5.31
CA LYS A 353 -3.91 19.74 -5.70
C LYS A 353 -3.26 20.91 -6.44
N ALA A 354 -1.95 20.90 -6.68
CA ALA A 354 -1.28 22.00 -7.34
C ALA A 354 -1.81 22.25 -8.76
N ASP A 355 -2.10 23.51 -9.07
CA ASP A 355 -2.76 23.93 -10.33
C ASP A 355 -1.97 23.52 -11.59
N ASP A 356 -0.64 23.45 -11.51
CA ASP A 356 0.25 23.01 -12.58
C ASP A 356 0.04 21.53 -12.96
N ARG A 357 -0.62 20.73 -12.11
CA ARG A 357 -0.89 19.31 -12.36
C ARG A 357 -2.18 19.05 -13.15
N VAL A 358 -3.15 19.95 -13.11
CA VAL A 358 -4.46 19.71 -13.74
C VAL A 358 -4.33 19.41 -15.23
N ALA A 359 -3.52 20.23 -15.96
CA ALA A 359 -3.26 20.02 -17.38
C ALA A 359 -2.50 18.71 -17.65
N VAL A 360 -1.51 18.39 -16.80
CA VAL A 360 -0.75 17.13 -16.90
C VAL A 360 -1.65 15.92 -16.67
N LEU A 361 -2.52 15.97 -15.66
CA LEU A 361 -3.49 14.90 -15.37
C LEU A 361 -4.49 14.70 -16.54
N ALA A 362 -4.96 15.77 -17.17
CA ALA A 362 -5.82 15.68 -18.34
C ALA A 362 -5.08 14.99 -19.51
N ARG A 363 -3.87 15.41 -19.83
CA ARG A 363 -3.07 14.78 -20.89
C ARG A 363 -2.74 13.31 -20.62
N GLN A 364 -2.49 12.94 -19.38
CA GLN A 364 -2.27 11.55 -19.00
C GLN A 364 -3.50 10.66 -19.24
N ARG A 365 -4.71 11.18 -18.98
CA ARG A 365 -5.95 10.44 -19.29
C ARG A 365 -6.15 10.28 -20.78
N GLU A 366 -5.94 11.34 -21.57
CA GLU A 366 -5.99 11.27 -23.04
C GLU A 366 -5.07 10.18 -23.58
N LEU A 367 -3.80 10.12 -23.12
CA LEU A 367 -2.82 9.11 -23.56
C LEU A 367 -3.24 7.66 -23.22
N ILE A 368 -4.11 7.46 -22.26
CA ILE A 368 -4.64 6.11 -21.96
C ILE A 368 -5.83 5.78 -22.86
N SER A 369 -6.62 6.78 -23.23
CA SER A 369 -7.80 6.60 -24.10
C SER A 369 -7.44 6.55 -25.60
N GLU A 370 -6.24 7.01 -26.01
CA GLU A 370 -5.68 6.84 -27.37
C GLU A 370 -5.22 5.39 -27.62
#